data_f1cb96931b878f8d206cfb719c303782
#
_entry.id   f1cb96931b878f8d206cfb719c303782
#
_cell.length_a   1.000
_cell.length_b   1.000
_cell.length_c   1.000
_cell.angle_alpha   90.00
_cell.angle_beta   90.00
_cell.angle_gamma   90.00
#
_symmetry.space_group_name_H-M   'P 1'
#
loop_
_entity.id
_entity.type
_entity.pdbx_description
1 polymer ?
#
loop_
_entity_poly.entity_id
_entity_poly.type
_entity_poly.pdbx_seq_one_letter_code
_entity_poly.pdbx_strand_id
1 'polypeptide(L)'
;TDPAFKNIDSQILLRRVVAALTERGWRIVNLDASLLAERPKIAPHLAAMKAALAASAGLAVDQIGLKATTNEGSDDIGRGLAIAAHAVALITRDPAPSAG
;
A
#
# COMPACT_ATOMS: atom_id res chain seq x y z
N THR A 1 18.30 10.75 -4.53
CA THR A 1 17.33 9.96 -5.28
C THR A 1 16.62 10.84 -6.29
N ASP A 2 16.42 10.36 -7.49
CA ASP A 2 15.74 11.11 -8.53
C ASP A 2 14.29 11.36 -8.12
N PRO A 3 13.84 12.63 -8.03
CA PRO A 3 12.46 12.91 -7.64
C PRO A 3 11.42 12.31 -8.58
N ALA A 4 11.70 12.24 -9.88
CA ALA A 4 10.79 11.63 -10.85
C ALA A 4 10.63 10.15 -10.57
N PHE A 5 11.72 9.47 -10.26
CA PHE A 5 11.71 8.08 -9.87
C PHE A 5 10.88 7.87 -8.60
N LYS A 6 11.09 8.74 -7.60
CA LYS A 6 10.38 8.65 -6.34
C LYS A 6 8.86 8.80 -6.48
N ASN A 7 8.40 9.69 -7.36
CA ASN A 7 6.96 9.95 -7.52
C ASN A 7 6.24 8.91 -8.36
N ILE A 8 6.93 8.31 -9.31
CA ILE A 8 6.33 7.37 -10.24
C ILE A 8 6.35 5.95 -9.70
N ASP A 9 7.35 5.65 -8.90
CA ASP A 9 7.71 4.29 -8.56
C ASP A 9 6.73 3.50 -7.76
N SER A 10 6.13 4.10 -6.72
CA SER A 10 5.32 3.33 -5.78
C SER A 10 4.17 2.65 -6.48
N GLN A 11 3.48 3.37 -7.36
CA GLN A 11 2.34 2.81 -8.07
C GLN A 11 2.77 1.81 -9.13
N ILE A 12 3.86 2.11 -9.83
CA ILE A 12 4.40 1.20 -10.85
C ILE A 12 4.92 -0.08 -10.19
N LEU A 13 5.64 0.04 -9.09
CA LEU A 13 6.14 -1.12 -8.37
C LEU A 13 5.00 -1.99 -7.86
N LEU A 14 3.96 -1.37 -7.30
CA LEU A 14 2.80 -2.12 -6.82
C LEU A 14 2.12 -2.88 -7.97
N ARG A 15 1.92 -2.23 -9.11
CA ARG A 15 1.33 -2.89 -10.28
C ARG A 15 2.20 -4.05 -10.76
N ARG A 16 3.52 -3.90 -10.74
CA ARG A 16 4.44 -4.97 -11.13
C ARG A 16 4.39 -6.14 -10.17
N VAL A 17 4.30 -5.88 -8.87
CA VAL A 17 4.16 -6.94 -7.87
C VAL A 17 2.86 -7.69 -8.08
N VAL A 18 1.76 -6.97 -8.29
CA VAL A 18 0.46 -7.59 -8.55
C VAL A 18 0.49 -8.43 -9.83
N ALA A 19 1.10 -7.90 -10.89
CA ALA A 19 1.24 -8.65 -12.14
C ALA A 19 2.06 -9.93 -11.95
N ALA A 20 3.15 -9.85 -11.19
CA ALA A 20 3.99 -11.02 -10.92
C ALA A 20 3.25 -12.08 -10.11
N LEU A 21 2.45 -11.65 -9.14
CA LEU A 21 1.61 -12.56 -8.36
C LEU A 21 0.57 -13.23 -9.26
N THR A 22 -0.09 -12.45 -10.11
CA THR A 22 -1.11 -12.94 -11.02
C THR A 22 -0.54 -13.98 -11.98
N GLU A 23 0.64 -13.72 -12.52
CA GLU A 23 1.30 -14.67 -13.41
C GLU A 23 1.57 -16.02 -12.75
N ARG A 24 1.72 -16.01 -11.42
CA ARG A 24 1.96 -17.24 -10.66
C ARG A 24 0.70 -17.84 -10.04
N GLY A 25 -0.46 -17.32 -10.40
CA GLY A 25 -1.74 -17.84 -9.92
C GLY A 25 -2.15 -17.30 -8.55
N TRP A 26 -1.49 -16.27 -8.05
CA TRP A 26 -1.83 -15.63 -6.79
C TRP A 26 -2.66 -14.38 -7.03
N ARG A 27 -3.48 -14.04 -6.05
CA ARG A 27 -4.17 -12.74 -6.06
C ARG A 27 -4.22 -12.19 -4.64
N ILE A 28 -4.33 -10.88 -4.56
CA ILE A 28 -4.46 -10.19 -3.28
C ILE A 28 -5.92 -10.21 -2.87
N VAL A 29 -6.20 -10.63 -1.65
CA VAL A 29 -7.56 -10.63 -1.08
C VAL A 29 -7.81 -9.30 -0.38
N ASN A 30 -6.86 -8.85 0.41
CA ASN A 30 -6.93 -7.54 1.05
C ASN A 30 -5.53 -7.03 1.34
N LEU A 31 -5.46 -5.76 1.63
CA LEU A 31 -4.21 -5.06 1.90
C LEU A 31 -4.44 -4.14 3.09
N ASP A 32 -3.62 -4.25 4.12
CA ASP A 32 -3.63 -3.37 5.27
C ASP A 32 -2.32 -2.62 5.37
N ALA A 33 -2.38 -1.32 5.55
CA ALA A 33 -1.21 -0.50 5.69
C ALA A 33 -1.36 0.47 6.86
N SER A 34 -0.27 0.69 7.56
CA SER A 34 -0.17 1.65 8.64
C SER A 34 0.93 2.63 8.32
N LEU A 35 0.64 3.92 8.46
CA LEU A 35 1.62 4.98 8.25
C LEU A 35 1.91 5.63 9.59
N LEU A 36 3.18 5.83 9.86
CA LEU A 36 3.64 6.51 11.06
C LEU A 36 4.36 7.78 10.63
N ALA A 37 3.72 8.92 10.86
CA ALA A 37 4.24 10.20 10.41
C ALA A 37 3.64 11.32 11.25
N GLU A 38 4.48 12.24 11.69
CA GLU A 38 4.01 13.46 12.32
C GLU A 38 3.70 14.52 11.27
N ARG A 39 4.54 14.60 10.29
CA ARG A 39 4.42 15.52 9.16
C ARG A 39 4.85 14.85 7.87
N PRO A 40 4.21 15.18 6.75
CA PRO A 40 2.98 15.96 6.65
C PRO A 40 1.82 15.25 7.30
N LYS A 41 0.75 15.98 7.59
CA LYS A 41 -0.48 15.36 8.10
C LYS A 41 -1.08 14.48 7.01
N ILE A 42 -1.25 13.22 7.33
CA ILE A 42 -1.69 12.22 6.35
C ILE A 42 -3.20 12.00 6.41
N ALA A 43 -3.80 12.17 7.59
CA ALA A 43 -5.21 11.89 7.78
C ALA A 43 -6.14 12.53 6.74
N PRO A 44 -5.96 13.81 6.33
CA PRO A 44 -6.82 14.39 5.30
C PRO A 44 -6.70 13.74 3.93
N HIS A 45 -5.64 12.97 3.70
CA HIS A 45 -5.34 12.37 2.40
C HIS A 45 -5.62 10.87 2.35
N LEU A 46 -6.08 10.27 3.46
CA LEU A 46 -6.24 8.82 3.54
C LEU A 46 -7.21 8.28 2.50
N ALA A 47 -8.31 8.97 2.25
CA ALA A 47 -9.29 8.51 1.27
C ALA A 47 -8.70 8.46 -0.14
N ALA A 48 -7.96 9.49 -0.53
CA ALA A 48 -7.33 9.54 -1.84
C ALA A 48 -6.21 8.50 -1.97
N MET A 49 -5.42 8.31 -0.91
CA MET A 49 -4.36 7.31 -0.88
C MET A 49 -4.95 5.90 -0.99
N LYS A 50 -6.02 5.64 -0.28
CA LYS A 50 -6.71 4.36 -0.30
C LYS A 50 -7.25 4.04 -1.70
N ALA A 51 -7.85 5.03 -2.35
CA ALA A 51 -8.35 4.89 -3.71
C ALA A 51 -7.21 4.60 -4.70
N ALA A 52 -6.07 5.28 -4.55
CA ALA A 52 -4.91 5.06 -5.41
C ALA A 52 -4.34 3.65 -5.23
N LEU A 53 -4.25 3.17 -3.99
CA LEU A 53 -3.78 1.82 -3.70
C LEU A 53 -4.73 0.79 -4.29
N ALA A 54 -6.03 0.99 -4.13
CA ALA A 54 -7.02 0.06 -4.68
C ALA A 54 -6.92 -0.02 -6.19
N ALA A 55 -6.80 1.13 -6.87
CA ALA A 55 -6.66 1.16 -8.31
C ALA A 55 -5.39 0.43 -8.79
N SER A 56 -4.27 0.68 -8.13
CA SER A 56 -2.99 0.06 -8.51
C SER A 56 -2.96 -1.44 -8.21
N ALA A 57 -3.62 -1.88 -7.16
CA ALA A 57 -3.64 -3.29 -6.78
C ALA A 57 -4.78 -4.06 -7.47
N GLY A 58 -5.68 -3.38 -8.17
CA GLY A 58 -6.82 -4.03 -8.79
C GLY A 58 -7.85 -4.51 -7.77
N LEU A 59 -7.98 -3.80 -6.65
CA LEU A 59 -8.88 -4.15 -5.57
C LEU A 59 -9.99 -3.13 -5.43
N ALA A 60 -11.09 -3.53 -4.79
CA ALA A 60 -12.10 -2.58 -4.35
C ALA A 60 -11.58 -1.81 -3.15
N VAL A 61 -12.09 -0.61 -2.94
CA VAL A 61 -11.64 0.25 -1.84
C VAL A 61 -11.86 -0.41 -0.48
N ASP A 62 -12.93 -1.19 -0.32
CA ASP A 62 -13.22 -1.89 0.92
C ASP A 62 -12.27 -3.07 1.22
N GLN A 63 -11.43 -3.43 0.26
CA GLN A 63 -10.38 -4.43 0.48
C GLN A 63 -9.07 -3.79 0.96
N ILE A 64 -9.05 -2.47 1.11
CA ILE A 64 -7.87 -1.72 1.55
C ILE A 64 -8.14 -1.16 2.95
N GLY A 65 -7.31 -1.53 3.91
CA GLY A 65 -7.24 -0.86 5.20
C GLY A 65 -6.06 0.10 5.21
N LEU A 66 -6.28 1.33 5.62
CA LEU A 66 -5.21 2.32 5.67
C LEU A 66 -5.44 3.21 6.89
N LYS A 67 -4.42 3.34 7.72
CA LYS A 67 -4.49 4.19 8.90
C LYS A 67 -3.18 4.95 9.07
N ALA A 68 -3.26 6.07 9.73
CA ALA A 68 -2.12 6.90 10.05
C ALA A 68 -2.08 7.15 11.55
N THR A 69 -0.89 7.09 12.11
CA THR A 69 -0.65 7.37 13.53
C THR A 69 0.55 8.28 13.68
N THR A 70 0.74 8.81 14.89
CA THR A 70 1.91 9.63 15.21
C THR A 70 2.65 9.03 16.39
N ASN A 71 3.90 9.42 16.55
CA ASN A 71 4.71 9.10 17.73
C ASN A 71 4.73 10.23 18.76
N GLU A 72 3.89 11.24 18.57
CA GLU A 72 3.73 12.36 19.49
C GLU A 72 5.04 13.08 19.82
N GLY A 73 5.94 13.18 18.81
CA GLY A 73 7.19 13.88 18.97
C GLY A 73 8.28 13.08 19.66
N SER A 74 8.09 11.79 19.92
CA SER A 74 9.00 11.01 20.75
C SER A 74 10.25 10.51 20.04
N ASP A 75 10.29 10.57 18.70
CA ASP A 75 11.47 10.15 17.91
C ASP A 75 11.55 10.96 16.62
N ASP A 76 12.39 10.55 15.69
CA ASP A 76 12.55 11.26 14.42
C ASP A 76 11.25 11.31 13.62
N ILE A 77 10.43 10.29 13.69
CA ILE A 77 9.12 10.26 13.04
C ILE A 77 8.19 11.28 13.71
N GLY A 78 8.10 11.24 15.03
CA GLY A 78 7.24 12.16 15.79
C GLY A 78 7.66 13.61 15.66
N ARG A 79 8.94 13.87 15.39
CA ARG A 79 9.45 15.24 15.16
C ARG A 79 9.33 15.67 13.70
N GLY A 80 8.74 14.86 12.86
CA GLY A 80 8.58 15.18 11.45
C GLY A 80 9.82 14.97 10.60
N LEU A 81 10.80 14.24 11.12
CA LEU A 81 12.06 14.00 10.42
C LEU A 81 12.05 12.74 9.57
N ALA A 82 11.06 11.87 9.78
CA ALA A 82 10.97 10.61 9.06
C ALA A 82 9.51 10.16 8.97
N ILE A 83 9.24 9.29 8.01
CA ILE A 83 7.95 8.61 7.84
C ILE A 83 8.24 7.13 7.78
N ALA A 84 7.45 6.33 8.49
CA ALA A 84 7.52 4.90 8.41
C ALA A 84 6.21 4.34 7.89
N ALA A 85 6.28 3.26 7.13
CA ALA A 85 5.11 2.57 6.63
C ALA A 85 5.28 1.08 6.85
N HIS A 86 4.18 0.43 7.23
CA HIS A 86 4.12 -1.02 7.39
C HIS A 86 2.89 -1.52 6.67
N ALA A 87 3.04 -2.55 5.86
CA ALA A 87 1.92 -3.11 5.11
C ALA A 87 1.91 -4.62 5.18
N VAL A 88 0.71 -5.18 5.20
CA VAL A 88 0.48 -6.63 5.17
C VAL A 88 -0.57 -6.90 4.12
N ALA A 89 -0.31 -7.88 3.27
CA ALA A 89 -1.26 -8.33 2.27
C ALA A 89 -1.64 -9.78 2.54
N LEU A 90 -2.93 -10.07 2.44
CA LEU A 90 -3.40 -11.44 2.41
C LEU A 90 -3.53 -11.84 0.95
N ILE A 91 -2.85 -12.91 0.57
CA ILE A 91 -2.92 -13.42 -0.79
C ILE A 91 -3.50 -14.83 -0.77
N THR A 92 -4.14 -15.20 -1.84
CA THR A 92 -4.66 -16.55 -2.02
C THR A 92 -4.30 -17.04 -3.42
N ARG A 93 -4.14 -18.32 -3.55
CA ARG A 93 -3.89 -18.94 -4.82
C ARG A 93 -5.20 -19.42 -5.40
N ASP A 94 -5.48 -18.99 -6.60
CA ASP A 94 -6.67 -19.47 -7.27
C ASP A 94 -6.49 -20.96 -7.59
N PRO A 95 -7.57 -21.77 -7.45
CA PRO A 95 -7.46 -23.17 -7.81
C PRO A 95 -7.15 -23.30 -9.29
N ALA A 96 -6.37 -24.33 -9.64
CA ALA A 96 -6.11 -24.62 -11.02
C ALA A 96 -7.44 -24.82 -11.77
N PRO A 97 -7.53 -24.36 -13.04
CA PRO A 97 -8.75 -24.61 -13.80
C PRO A 97 -9.06 -26.11 -13.81
N SER A 98 -10.35 -26.39 -13.70
CA SER A 98 -10.79 -27.79 -13.79
C SER A 98 -10.38 -28.38 -15.12
N ALA A 99 -9.90 -29.62 -15.10
CA ALA A 99 -9.48 -30.31 -16.31
C ALA A 99 -10.64 -30.76 -17.17
N GLY A 100 -11.82 -30.35 -16.83
CA GLY A 100 -13.01 -30.77 -17.59
C GLY A 100 -13.75 -29.57 -18.11
#